data_2a9aabe77a0fc71161bd57974aa8ae7b
#
_entry.id   2a9aabe77a0fc71161bd57974aa8ae7b
#
_cell.length_a   1.000
_cell.length_b   1.000
_cell.length_c   1.000
_cell.angle_alpha   90.00
_cell.angle_beta   90.00
_cell.angle_gamma   90.00
#
_symmetry.space_group_name_H-M   'P 1'
#
loop_
_entity.id
_entity.type
_entity.pdbx_description
1 polymer ?
#
loop_
_entity_poly.entity_id
_entity_poly.type
_entity_poly.pdbx_seq_one_letter_code
_entity_poly.pdbx_strand_id
1 'polypeptide(L)'
;MRKFLLTGLLLGSLICGNVNAQSDYPTLSQVTQRLQKLGSNAAVELKTLTKTEGGKDIHVLKIGTGNKDQKPAIAVVGGVEGFHVLSVELAVQFAEKLVNENSKVLESTTFYIFPNLSPEAYEQYHAALKYERRGNAVAVDHDRDGTPGDNGYSDLNGDGMITWMRVEDPMGDWTVSKEDERVLVKADRSKGEAGKYRVFKESKDDDKDGKFAEDLKEGIAFNKSLTYKFPVFEPLAGDIAVSQKESRAVLDYLFEQWNIFAFVTFSPANNLSSPLKFNGSDARKRVVTSILEKDQTLNAMVSDIYNKTVSQKAFQQTNQGTDGDFFQWAY
;
A
#
# COMPACT_ATOMS: atom_id res chain seq x y z
N MET A 1 60.18 28.11 47.09
CA MET A 1 58.85 27.51 47.11
C MET A 1 58.16 27.82 45.78
N ARG A 2 58.23 26.90 44.84
CA ARG A 2 57.56 27.03 43.51
C ARG A 2 56.27 26.20 43.53
N LYS A 3 55.11 26.84 43.37
CA LYS A 3 53.82 26.18 43.20
C LYS A 3 53.65 25.82 41.73
N PHE A 4 53.50 24.55 41.43
CA PHE A 4 53.07 24.04 40.12
C PHE A 4 51.56 24.09 40.08
N LEU A 5 51.01 24.83 39.12
CA LEU A 5 49.59 24.73 38.72
C LEU A 5 49.49 23.64 37.65
N LEU A 6 48.74 22.57 37.97
CA LEU A 6 48.34 21.56 37.00
C LEU A 6 47.01 22.01 36.39
N THR A 7 47.04 22.39 35.11
CA THR A 7 45.83 22.68 34.34
C THR A 7 45.38 21.35 33.69
N GLY A 8 44.33 20.77 34.24
CA GLY A 8 43.69 19.59 33.65
C GLY A 8 42.87 19.99 32.44
N LEU A 9 43.23 19.51 31.27
CA LEU A 9 42.45 19.58 30.04
C LEU A 9 41.35 18.49 30.08
N LEU A 10 40.13 18.86 30.33
CA LEU A 10 38.98 17.98 30.14
C LEU A 10 38.71 17.89 28.64
N LEU A 11 39.08 16.79 28.00
CA LEU A 11 38.56 16.39 26.70
C LEU A 11 37.15 15.87 26.88
N GLY A 12 36.18 16.71 26.63
CA GLY A 12 34.79 16.31 26.46
C GLY A 12 34.64 15.60 25.13
N SER A 13 34.64 14.26 25.14
CA SER A 13 34.21 13.48 23.98
C SER A 13 32.70 13.69 23.80
N LEU A 14 32.31 14.52 22.82
CA LEU A 14 30.98 14.53 22.27
C LEU A 14 30.69 13.16 21.63
N ILE A 15 30.03 12.29 22.37
CA ILE A 15 29.38 11.11 21.80
C ILE A 15 28.16 11.65 21.03
N CYS A 16 28.34 11.92 19.74
CA CYS A 16 27.22 12.01 18.82
C CYS A 16 26.58 10.62 18.74
N GLY A 17 25.70 10.32 19.67
CA GLY A 17 24.81 9.18 19.54
C GLY A 17 23.99 9.39 18.26
N ASN A 18 24.20 8.54 17.27
CA ASN A 18 23.25 8.43 16.18
C ASN A 18 21.90 8.08 16.80
N VAL A 19 21.03 9.06 16.93
CA VAL A 19 19.62 8.83 17.21
C VAL A 19 19.07 8.27 15.91
N ASN A 20 19.18 6.96 15.73
CA ASN A 20 18.37 6.28 14.75
C ASN A 20 16.93 6.49 15.20
N ALA A 21 16.20 7.33 14.48
CA ALA A 21 14.74 7.38 14.62
C ALA A 21 14.24 5.98 14.29
N GLN A 22 13.90 5.21 15.33
CA GLN A 22 13.32 3.88 15.16
C GLN A 22 11.99 4.13 14.45
N SER A 23 11.82 3.51 13.28
CA SER A 23 10.54 3.62 12.59
C SER A 23 9.47 2.97 13.46
N ASP A 24 8.30 3.58 13.57
CA ASP A 24 7.19 3.08 14.38
C ASP A 24 6.64 1.72 13.88
N TYR A 25 7.05 1.29 12.69
CA TYR A 25 6.62 0.06 12.04
C TYR A 25 7.78 -0.93 11.85
N PRO A 26 7.52 -2.24 11.92
CA PRO A 26 8.53 -3.27 11.71
C PRO A 26 9.03 -3.29 10.26
N THR A 27 10.31 -3.65 10.07
CA THR A 27 10.86 -3.91 8.74
C THR A 27 10.23 -5.17 8.13
N LEU A 28 10.34 -5.36 6.81
CA LEU A 28 9.84 -6.56 6.13
C LEU A 28 10.45 -7.85 6.73
N SER A 29 11.73 -7.82 7.09
CA SER A 29 12.39 -8.95 7.76
C SER A 29 11.77 -9.25 9.13
N GLN A 30 11.47 -8.23 9.93
CA GLN A 30 10.81 -8.41 11.22
C GLN A 30 9.38 -8.93 11.07
N VAL A 31 8.63 -8.47 10.06
CA VAL A 31 7.33 -9.03 9.71
C VAL A 31 7.48 -10.52 9.40
N THR A 32 8.41 -10.90 8.52
CA THR A 32 8.65 -12.30 8.15
C THR A 32 9.00 -13.17 9.38
N GLN A 33 9.83 -12.68 10.30
CA GLN A 33 10.14 -13.39 11.54
C GLN A 33 8.91 -13.62 12.42
N ARG A 34 8.02 -12.62 12.53
CA ARG A 34 6.74 -12.76 13.25
C ARG A 34 5.85 -13.83 12.61
N LEU A 35 5.76 -13.86 11.27
CA LEU A 35 4.99 -14.88 10.55
C LEU A 35 5.56 -16.29 10.78
N GLN A 36 6.89 -16.45 10.73
CA GLN A 36 7.57 -17.72 11.02
C GLN A 36 7.30 -18.19 12.46
N LYS A 37 7.34 -17.26 13.43
CA LYS A 37 6.99 -17.55 14.81
C LYS A 37 5.53 -18.02 14.94
N LEU A 38 4.59 -17.36 14.27
CA LEU A 38 3.20 -17.80 14.22
C LEU A 38 3.06 -19.18 13.58
N GLY A 39 3.78 -19.46 12.51
CA GLY A 39 3.80 -20.75 11.82
C GLY A 39 4.28 -21.93 12.67
N SER A 40 4.95 -21.68 13.81
CA SER A 40 5.30 -22.73 14.76
C SER A 40 4.14 -23.18 15.66
N ASN A 41 3.00 -22.49 15.65
CA ASN A 41 1.82 -22.85 16.42
C ASN A 41 0.97 -23.89 15.66
N ALA A 42 0.49 -24.91 16.36
CA ALA A 42 -0.31 -25.99 15.78
C ALA A 42 -1.62 -25.53 15.09
N ALA A 43 -2.17 -24.38 15.50
CA ALA A 43 -3.35 -23.79 14.88
C ALA A 43 -3.05 -23.09 13.55
N VAL A 44 -1.79 -22.89 13.20
CA VAL A 44 -1.36 -22.07 12.07
C VAL A 44 -0.65 -22.91 11.00
N GLU A 45 -1.04 -22.74 9.77
CA GLU A 45 -0.30 -23.22 8.60
C GLU A 45 0.22 -22.00 7.84
N LEU A 46 1.54 -21.81 7.85
CA LEU A 46 2.20 -20.76 7.08
C LEU A 46 2.62 -21.32 5.72
N LYS A 47 2.19 -20.69 4.65
CA LYS A 47 2.57 -21.05 3.28
C LYS A 47 3.11 -19.83 2.55
N THR A 48 4.22 -20.00 1.82
CA THR A 48 4.66 -19.05 0.79
C THR A 48 3.99 -19.44 -0.52
N LEU A 49 3.22 -18.51 -1.09
CA LEU A 49 2.50 -18.75 -2.35
C LEU A 49 3.42 -18.60 -3.55
N THR A 50 4.22 -17.55 -3.56
CA THR A 50 5.17 -17.25 -4.64
C THR A 50 6.22 -16.23 -4.15
N LYS A 51 7.16 -15.93 -5.05
CA LYS A 51 8.05 -14.76 -4.94
C LYS A 51 7.69 -13.74 -6.02
N THR A 52 7.72 -12.48 -5.63
CA THR A 52 7.60 -11.36 -6.58
C THR A 52 8.82 -11.30 -7.52
N GLU A 53 8.78 -10.42 -8.51
CA GLU A 53 9.93 -10.19 -9.39
C GLU A 53 11.14 -9.66 -8.61
N GLY A 54 10.92 -8.88 -7.55
CA GLY A 54 11.96 -8.43 -6.62
C GLY A 54 12.44 -9.49 -5.63
N GLY A 55 11.99 -10.75 -5.77
CA GLY A 55 12.40 -11.90 -4.94
C GLY A 55 11.78 -11.91 -3.54
N LYS A 56 10.76 -11.12 -3.28
CA LYS A 56 10.06 -11.06 -1.97
C LYS A 56 8.98 -12.12 -1.88
N ASP A 57 8.85 -12.73 -0.70
CA ASP A 57 7.86 -13.78 -0.46
C ASP A 57 6.44 -13.21 -0.26
N ILE A 58 5.46 -13.84 -0.90
CA ILE A 58 4.03 -13.63 -0.64
C ILE A 58 3.54 -14.77 0.25
N HIS A 59 3.14 -14.41 1.46
CA HIS A 59 2.72 -15.37 2.49
C HIS A 59 1.21 -15.41 2.68
N VAL A 60 0.70 -16.57 3.05
CA VAL A 60 -0.62 -16.76 3.63
C VAL A 60 -0.52 -17.58 4.92
N LEU A 61 -1.29 -17.18 5.93
CA LEU A 61 -1.50 -17.98 7.14
C LEU A 61 -2.93 -18.52 7.11
N LYS A 62 -3.06 -19.83 7.28
CA LYS A 62 -4.35 -20.49 7.49
C LYS A 62 -4.48 -20.84 8.97
N ILE A 63 -5.35 -20.12 9.68
CA ILE A 63 -5.47 -20.18 11.13
C ILE A 63 -6.81 -20.78 11.52
N GLY A 64 -6.79 -21.81 12.35
CA GLY A 64 -7.98 -22.50 12.84
C GLY A 64 -7.61 -23.78 13.60
N THR A 65 -8.56 -24.39 14.29
CA THR A 65 -8.40 -25.66 14.98
C THR A 65 -9.19 -26.77 14.27
N GLY A 66 -8.82 -28.03 14.44
CA GLY A 66 -9.51 -29.16 13.80
C GLY A 66 -9.44 -29.14 12.28
N ASN A 67 -10.51 -29.54 11.59
CA ASN A 67 -10.57 -29.54 10.13
C ASN A 67 -10.87 -28.13 9.59
N LYS A 68 -9.84 -27.42 9.21
CA LYS A 68 -9.89 -26.01 8.76
C LYS A 68 -10.65 -25.83 7.45
N ASP A 69 -10.64 -26.84 6.57
CA ASP A 69 -11.25 -26.75 5.24
C ASP A 69 -12.76 -26.93 5.23
N GLN A 70 -13.30 -27.52 6.30
CA GLN A 70 -14.74 -27.78 6.42
C GLN A 70 -15.48 -26.72 7.26
N LYS A 71 -14.78 -25.73 7.75
CA LYS A 71 -15.39 -24.60 8.50
C LYS A 71 -15.58 -23.41 7.58
N PRO A 72 -16.63 -22.58 7.84
CA PRO A 72 -16.70 -21.30 7.17
C PRO A 72 -15.44 -20.47 7.43
N ALA A 73 -14.98 -19.75 6.43
CA ALA A 73 -13.73 -19.02 6.53
C ALA A 73 -13.87 -17.54 6.16
N ILE A 74 -13.02 -16.75 6.79
CA ILE A 74 -12.85 -15.32 6.48
C ILE A 74 -11.44 -15.12 5.92
N ALA A 75 -11.35 -14.48 4.75
CA ALA A 75 -10.08 -13.99 4.24
C ALA A 75 -9.79 -12.59 4.78
N VAL A 76 -8.63 -12.41 5.38
CA VAL A 76 -8.15 -11.12 5.92
C VAL A 76 -6.93 -10.69 5.13
N VAL A 77 -7.00 -9.50 4.56
CA VAL A 77 -5.99 -9.03 3.62
C VAL A 77 -5.42 -7.69 4.07
N GLY A 78 -4.09 -7.64 4.19
CA GLY A 78 -3.32 -6.43 4.42
C GLY A 78 -2.35 -6.17 3.27
N GLY A 79 -1.79 -4.96 3.21
CA GLY A 79 -0.74 -4.62 2.26
C GLY A 79 -1.14 -4.68 0.78
N VAL A 80 -2.43 -4.56 0.47
CA VAL A 80 -2.87 -4.38 -0.94
C VAL A 80 -2.33 -3.06 -1.49
N GLU A 81 -2.27 -2.04 -0.64
CA GLU A 81 -1.60 -0.77 -0.83
C GLU A 81 -0.32 -0.78 0.01
N GLY A 82 0.81 -1.17 -0.57
CA GLY A 82 2.03 -1.42 0.20
C GLY A 82 2.62 -0.19 0.90
N PHE A 83 2.38 1.01 0.39
CA PHE A 83 2.76 2.25 1.07
C PHE A 83 1.96 2.50 2.37
N HIS A 84 0.81 1.84 2.53
CA HIS A 84 0.00 1.91 3.74
C HIS A 84 0.45 0.85 4.74
N VAL A 85 1.63 1.06 5.33
CA VAL A 85 2.32 0.10 6.21
C VAL A 85 1.48 -0.35 7.42
N LEU A 86 0.57 0.49 7.92
CA LEU A 86 -0.35 0.16 8.99
C LEU A 86 -1.24 -1.05 8.64
N SER A 87 -1.64 -1.21 7.39
CA SER A 87 -2.48 -2.33 6.96
C SER A 87 -1.80 -3.69 7.14
N VAL A 88 -0.50 -3.74 6.89
CA VAL A 88 0.33 -4.93 7.12
C VAL A 88 0.43 -5.23 8.61
N GLU A 89 0.72 -4.22 9.42
CA GLU A 89 0.83 -4.36 10.88
C GLU A 89 -0.50 -4.83 11.50
N LEU A 90 -1.62 -4.27 11.08
CA LEU A 90 -2.95 -4.68 11.56
C LEU A 90 -3.27 -6.14 11.19
N ALA A 91 -2.92 -6.59 9.98
CA ALA A 91 -3.13 -7.97 9.57
C ALA A 91 -2.28 -8.95 10.40
N VAL A 92 -1.02 -8.60 10.68
CA VAL A 92 -0.12 -9.41 11.52
C VAL A 92 -0.59 -9.43 12.97
N GLN A 93 -0.92 -8.28 13.55
CA GLN A 93 -1.46 -8.19 14.92
C GLN A 93 -2.77 -8.96 15.08
N PHE A 94 -3.64 -8.91 14.08
CA PHE A 94 -4.87 -9.70 14.08
C PHE A 94 -4.58 -11.20 14.14
N ALA A 95 -3.61 -11.69 13.33
CA ALA A 95 -3.17 -13.08 13.37
C ALA A 95 -2.59 -13.46 14.76
N GLU A 96 -1.72 -12.61 15.31
CA GLU A 96 -1.13 -12.81 16.63
C GLU A 96 -2.20 -12.87 17.73
N LYS A 97 -3.18 -11.98 17.68
CA LYS A 97 -4.29 -11.94 18.62
C LYS A 97 -5.12 -13.22 18.59
N LEU A 98 -5.50 -13.68 17.39
CA LEU A 98 -6.25 -14.93 17.23
C LEU A 98 -5.54 -16.12 17.87
N VAL A 99 -4.22 -16.21 17.69
CA VAL A 99 -3.39 -17.33 18.15
C VAL A 99 -3.09 -17.22 19.65
N ASN A 100 -2.65 -16.04 20.12
CA ASN A 100 -2.20 -15.87 21.50
C ASN A 100 -3.34 -15.88 22.52
N GLU A 101 -4.52 -15.42 22.13
CA GLU A 101 -5.70 -15.44 23.01
C GLU A 101 -6.45 -16.78 22.97
N ASN A 102 -5.96 -17.79 22.25
CA ASN A 102 -6.65 -19.06 22.02
C ASN A 102 -8.13 -18.84 21.68
N SER A 103 -8.37 -17.97 20.71
CA SER A 103 -9.70 -17.45 20.43
C SER A 103 -10.69 -18.57 20.11
N LYS A 104 -11.78 -18.67 20.88
CA LYS A 104 -12.84 -19.67 20.67
C LYS A 104 -13.42 -19.64 19.26
N VAL A 105 -13.31 -18.51 18.57
CA VAL A 105 -13.77 -18.40 17.17
C VAL A 105 -13.03 -19.38 16.26
N LEU A 106 -11.81 -19.80 16.59
CA LEU A 106 -11.03 -20.77 15.83
C LEU A 106 -11.61 -22.17 15.83
N GLU A 107 -12.52 -22.48 16.77
CA GLU A 107 -13.24 -23.75 16.80
C GLU A 107 -14.30 -23.83 15.68
N SER A 108 -14.90 -22.71 15.31
CA SER A 108 -16.00 -22.63 14.35
C SER A 108 -15.63 -21.94 13.02
N THR A 109 -14.55 -21.19 12.98
CA THR A 109 -14.17 -20.38 11.80
C THR A 109 -12.69 -20.54 11.48
N THR A 110 -12.38 -20.64 10.21
CA THR A 110 -11.01 -20.58 9.68
C THR A 110 -10.70 -19.17 9.17
N PHE A 111 -9.47 -18.72 9.37
CA PHE A 111 -9.00 -17.44 8.83
C PHE A 111 -7.86 -17.68 7.84
N TYR A 112 -7.98 -17.12 6.66
CA TYR A 112 -6.90 -17.03 5.67
C TYR A 112 -6.37 -15.61 5.71
N ILE A 113 -5.15 -15.42 6.23
CA ILE A 113 -4.59 -14.08 6.40
C ILE A 113 -3.44 -13.88 5.42
N PHE A 114 -3.59 -12.88 4.57
CA PHE A 114 -2.58 -12.40 3.63
C PHE A 114 -2.01 -11.10 4.19
N PRO A 115 -0.88 -11.13 4.90
CA PRO A 115 -0.44 -9.97 5.67
C PRO A 115 0.11 -8.85 4.79
N ASN A 116 0.74 -9.18 3.66
CA ASN A 116 1.35 -8.19 2.78
C ASN A 116 1.37 -8.69 1.33
N LEU A 117 0.66 -7.99 0.44
CA LEU A 117 0.58 -8.30 -0.99
C LEU A 117 1.45 -7.39 -1.86
N SER A 118 2.09 -6.38 -1.28
CA SER A 118 2.96 -5.43 -1.98
C SER A 118 4.27 -5.22 -1.19
N PRO A 119 5.11 -6.27 -1.03
CA PRO A 119 6.25 -6.21 -0.13
C PRO A 119 7.34 -5.23 -0.57
N GLU A 120 7.53 -4.95 -1.86
CA GLU A 120 8.48 -3.93 -2.34
C GLU A 120 8.04 -2.53 -1.94
N ALA A 121 6.75 -2.23 -2.07
CA ALA A 121 6.20 -0.95 -1.67
C ALA A 121 6.26 -0.77 -0.14
N TYR A 122 6.04 -1.84 0.62
CA TYR A 122 6.24 -1.83 2.07
C TYR A 122 7.69 -1.57 2.46
N GLU A 123 8.65 -2.22 1.79
CA GLU A 123 10.08 -2.06 2.06
C GLU A 123 10.57 -0.64 1.76
N GLN A 124 9.96 0.04 0.77
CA GLN A 124 10.27 1.43 0.43
C GLN A 124 10.10 2.40 1.60
N TYR A 125 9.15 2.13 2.51
CA TYR A 125 8.98 2.92 3.73
C TYR A 125 10.26 2.97 4.59
N HIS A 126 11.06 1.88 4.59
CA HIS A 126 12.30 1.76 5.34
C HIS A 126 13.55 2.14 4.54
N ALA A 127 13.41 2.40 3.24
CA ALA A 127 14.53 2.80 2.40
C ALA A 127 15.11 4.16 2.81
N ALA A 128 16.38 4.42 2.49
CA ALA A 128 17.03 5.71 2.78
C ALA A 128 16.37 6.85 1.99
N LEU A 129 16.14 6.63 0.69
CA LEU A 129 15.41 7.57 -0.15
C LEU A 129 13.91 7.36 0.05
N LYS A 130 13.21 8.41 0.47
CA LYS A 130 11.79 8.37 0.82
C LYS A 130 10.90 8.81 -0.35
N TYR A 131 10.01 7.95 -0.77
CA TYR A 131 8.91 8.27 -1.68
C TYR A 131 7.77 7.26 -1.52
N GLU A 132 6.57 7.62 -1.97
CA GLU A 132 5.43 6.72 -1.99
C GLU A 132 5.56 5.77 -3.17
N ARG A 133 5.91 4.51 -2.90
CA ARG A 133 5.94 3.44 -3.89
C ARG A 133 4.66 2.62 -3.82
N ARG A 134 4.09 2.30 -4.96
CA ARG A 134 2.86 1.49 -5.06
C ARG A 134 3.08 0.17 -5.77
N GLY A 135 3.98 0.14 -6.74
CA GLY A 135 4.23 -0.99 -7.60
C GLY A 135 5.29 -1.95 -7.09
N ASN A 136 5.35 -3.11 -7.72
CA ASN A 136 6.35 -4.15 -7.51
C ASN A 136 7.71 -3.77 -8.14
N ALA A 137 8.63 -4.75 -8.30
CA ALA A 137 9.96 -4.49 -8.84
C ALA A 137 10.08 -4.68 -10.36
N VAL A 138 8.96 -4.82 -11.08
CA VAL A 138 8.99 -4.89 -12.54
C VAL A 138 9.36 -3.52 -13.09
N ALA A 139 10.40 -3.45 -13.91
CA ALA A 139 10.71 -2.24 -14.68
C ALA A 139 9.73 -2.13 -15.85
N VAL A 140 9.23 -0.93 -16.09
CA VAL A 140 8.30 -0.63 -17.17
C VAL A 140 8.92 0.48 -18.01
N ASP A 141 8.79 0.35 -19.32
CA ASP A 141 9.21 1.30 -20.34
C ASP A 141 7.97 2.10 -20.75
N HIS A 142 7.73 3.24 -20.11
CA HIS A 142 6.52 4.06 -20.35
C HIS A 142 6.71 5.02 -21.51
N ASP A 143 7.90 5.54 -21.73
CA ASP A 143 8.22 6.45 -22.82
C ASP A 143 8.49 5.70 -24.13
N ARG A 144 8.75 4.36 -24.04
CA ARG A 144 8.98 3.45 -25.16
C ARG A 144 10.27 3.73 -25.93
N ASP A 145 11.29 4.16 -25.22
CA ASP A 145 12.63 4.34 -25.76
C ASP A 145 13.41 3.02 -25.90
N GLY A 146 12.90 1.96 -25.27
CA GLY A 146 13.48 0.61 -25.27
C GLY A 146 14.35 0.31 -24.03
N THR A 147 14.43 1.21 -23.07
CA THR A 147 15.24 1.09 -21.86
C THR A 147 14.40 1.15 -20.59
N PRO A 148 13.76 0.07 -20.15
CA PRO A 148 12.87 0.12 -18.99
C PRO A 148 13.56 0.59 -17.71
N GLY A 149 12.99 1.56 -17.02
CA GLY A 149 13.37 2.01 -15.69
C GLY A 149 14.65 2.84 -15.60
N ASP A 150 15.08 3.53 -16.63
CA ASP A 150 16.27 4.39 -16.64
C ASP A 150 15.97 5.82 -16.17
N ASN A 151 14.81 6.39 -16.48
CA ASN A 151 14.37 7.73 -16.07
C ASN A 151 13.65 7.73 -14.70
N GLY A 152 14.30 7.16 -13.68
CA GLY A 152 13.74 7.05 -12.35
C GLY A 152 13.85 8.32 -11.48
N TYR A 153 13.27 8.27 -10.28
CA TYR A 153 13.43 9.33 -9.28
C TYR A 153 14.88 9.57 -8.91
N SER A 154 15.26 10.84 -8.74
CA SER A 154 16.57 11.28 -8.29
C SER A 154 16.43 12.38 -7.25
N ASP A 155 17.02 12.18 -6.08
CA ASP A 155 17.12 13.20 -5.04
C ASP A 155 18.17 14.24 -5.48
N LEU A 156 17.73 15.35 -6.02
CA LEU A 156 18.58 16.39 -6.59
C LEU A 156 19.12 17.36 -5.54
N ASN A 157 18.37 17.54 -4.46
CA ASN A 157 18.71 18.48 -3.41
C ASN A 157 19.44 17.81 -2.23
N GLY A 158 19.48 16.46 -2.18
CA GLY A 158 20.18 15.67 -1.17
C GLY A 158 19.48 15.62 0.18
N ASP A 159 18.15 15.84 0.24
CA ASP A 159 17.38 15.82 1.47
C ASP A 159 16.85 14.42 1.88
N GLY A 160 17.08 13.41 1.04
CA GLY A 160 16.64 12.03 1.26
C GLY A 160 15.17 11.78 0.92
N MET A 161 14.51 12.69 0.26
CA MET A 161 13.08 12.59 -0.11
C MET A 161 12.90 12.92 -1.59
N ILE A 162 11.96 12.26 -2.24
CA ILE A 162 11.49 12.66 -3.58
C ILE A 162 10.34 13.64 -3.41
N THR A 163 10.63 14.89 -3.68
CA THR A 163 9.67 15.98 -3.59
C THR A 163 9.16 16.42 -4.97
N TRP A 164 8.42 17.52 -5.00
CA TRP A 164 7.99 18.14 -6.25
C TRP A 164 8.99 19.20 -6.69
N MET A 165 9.45 19.13 -7.92
CA MET A 165 10.26 20.17 -8.54
C MET A 165 9.44 20.96 -9.54
N ARG A 166 9.80 22.22 -9.73
CA ARG A 166 9.25 23.09 -10.76
C ARG A 166 10.31 23.37 -11.82
N VAL A 167 9.92 23.25 -13.07
CA VAL A 167 10.75 23.58 -14.23
C VAL A 167 10.16 24.78 -14.92
N GLU A 168 10.96 25.80 -15.23
CA GLU A 168 10.50 26.96 -15.97
C GLU A 168 10.15 26.56 -17.40
N ASP A 169 8.91 26.87 -17.80
CA ASP A 169 8.39 26.61 -19.12
C ASP A 169 7.39 27.70 -19.51
N PRO A 170 7.61 28.46 -20.59
CA PRO A 170 6.68 29.47 -21.04
C PRO A 170 5.27 28.94 -21.36
N MET A 171 5.16 27.62 -21.61
CA MET A 171 3.89 26.95 -21.87
C MET A 171 3.36 26.21 -20.63
N GLY A 172 3.98 26.41 -19.47
CA GLY A 172 3.61 25.78 -18.22
C GLY A 172 2.20 26.15 -17.77
N ASP A 173 1.62 25.31 -16.91
CA ASP A 173 0.27 25.49 -16.38
C ASP A 173 0.27 26.06 -14.95
N TRP A 174 1.43 26.21 -14.33
CA TRP A 174 1.55 26.62 -12.94
C TRP A 174 2.20 28.00 -12.79
N THR A 175 1.79 28.73 -11.76
CA THR A 175 2.36 29.99 -11.35
C THR A 175 2.55 30.02 -9.84
N VAL A 176 3.39 30.91 -9.35
CA VAL A 176 3.60 31.10 -7.91
C VAL A 176 2.36 31.71 -7.27
N SER A 177 1.95 31.21 -6.12
CA SER A 177 0.85 31.77 -5.34
C SER A 177 1.20 33.21 -4.93
N LYS A 178 0.19 34.08 -4.96
CA LYS A 178 0.32 35.48 -4.48
C LYS A 178 0.40 35.58 -2.95
N GLU A 179 -0.04 34.52 -2.27
CA GLU A 179 -0.08 34.48 -0.79
C GLU A 179 1.19 33.88 -0.19
N ASP A 180 1.80 32.89 -0.89
CA ASP A 180 3.03 32.23 -0.45
C ASP A 180 3.84 31.79 -1.66
N GLU A 181 5.04 32.37 -1.81
CA GLU A 181 5.95 32.09 -2.94
C GLU A 181 6.47 30.64 -3.02
N ARG A 182 6.33 29.88 -1.94
CA ARG A 182 6.69 28.46 -1.88
C ARG A 182 5.63 27.55 -2.49
N VAL A 183 4.42 28.08 -2.70
CA VAL A 183 3.27 27.34 -3.20
C VAL A 183 3.04 27.65 -4.67
N LEU A 184 2.86 26.60 -5.47
CA LEU A 184 2.42 26.72 -6.86
C LEU A 184 0.92 26.50 -6.96
N VAL A 185 0.26 27.33 -7.77
CA VAL A 185 -1.16 27.21 -8.12
C VAL A 185 -1.30 27.13 -9.63
N LYS A 186 -2.35 26.46 -10.11
CA LYS A 186 -2.65 26.47 -11.55
C LYS A 186 -3.03 27.87 -11.99
N ALA A 187 -2.45 28.32 -13.08
CA ALA A 187 -2.79 29.59 -13.69
C ALA A 187 -4.24 29.58 -14.20
N ASP A 188 -5.02 30.55 -13.80
CA ASP A 188 -6.39 30.71 -14.30
C ASP A 188 -6.39 31.43 -15.64
N ARG A 189 -6.30 30.66 -16.70
CA ARG A 189 -6.28 31.21 -18.07
C ARG A 189 -7.56 31.96 -18.42
N SER A 190 -8.68 31.68 -17.74
CA SER A 190 -9.94 32.42 -17.96
C SER A 190 -9.87 33.85 -17.44
N LYS A 191 -8.96 34.11 -16.49
CA LYS A 191 -8.65 35.43 -15.96
C LYS A 191 -7.43 36.10 -16.60
N GLY A 192 -6.90 35.51 -17.69
CA GLY A 192 -5.72 36.01 -18.36
C GLY A 192 -4.40 35.73 -17.66
N GLU A 193 -4.37 34.80 -16.69
CA GLU A 193 -3.14 34.41 -16.02
C GLU A 193 -2.33 33.49 -16.95
N ALA A 194 -1.01 33.74 -17.03
CA ALA A 194 -0.08 32.86 -17.72
C ALA A 194 0.69 32.00 -16.73
N GLY A 195 0.73 30.71 -16.97
CA GLY A 195 1.64 29.81 -16.25
C GLY A 195 3.09 30.03 -16.70
N LYS A 196 4.02 29.69 -15.84
CA LYS A 196 5.47 29.82 -16.07
C LYS A 196 6.24 28.54 -15.73
N TYR A 197 5.56 27.57 -15.15
CA TYR A 197 6.20 26.37 -14.65
C TYR A 197 5.41 25.12 -15.05
N ARG A 198 6.13 24.03 -15.31
CA ARG A 198 5.67 22.66 -15.20
C ARG A 198 6.12 22.08 -13.86
N VAL A 199 5.40 21.10 -13.37
CA VAL A 199 5.67 20.47 -12.08
C VAL A 199 5.85 18.96 -12.29
N PHE A 200 6.97 18.44 -11.80
CA PHE A 200 7.35 17.05 -11.89
C PHE A 200 7.75 16.51 -10.54
N LYS A 201 7.79 15.20 -10.37
CA LYS A 201 8.52 14.58 -9.28
C LYS A 201 10.02 14.77 -9.49
N GLU A 202 10.74 14.88 -8.40
CA GLU A 202 12.18 15.12 -8.42
C GLU A 202 12.92 13.99 -9.13
N SER A 203 13.54 14.32 -10.25
CA SER A 203 14.26 13.40 -11.13
C SER A 203 15.16 14.17 -12.11
N LYS A 204 16.01 13.45 -12.80
CA LYS A 204 16.77 13.97 -13.96
C LYS A 204 15.99 13.69 -15.23
N ASP A 205 16.26 14.50 -16.22
CA ASP A 205 15.88 14.28 -17.61
C ASP A 205 17.13 13.64 -18.28
N ASP A 206 17.18 12.32 -18.27
CA ASP A 206 18.36 11.59 -18.69
C ASP A 206 18.45 11.47 -20.22
N ASP A 207 17.34 11.45 -20.93
CA ASP A 207 17.24 11.38 -22.39
C ASP A 207 17.11 12.75 -23.07
N LYS A 208 16.83 13.81 -22.29
CA LYS A 208 16.75 15.22 -22.73
C LYS A 208 15.54 15.54 -23.61
N ASP A 209 14.44 14.87 -23.38
CA ASP A 209 13.18 15.12 -24.09
C ASP A 209 12.31 16.20 -23.40
N GLY A 210 12.71 16.66 -22.21
CA GLY A 210 12.02 17.69 -21.42
C GLY A 210 10.93 17.15 -20.51
N LYS A 211 10.86 15.83 -20.34
CA LYS A 211 10.03 15.16 -19.35
C LYS A 211 10.88 14.55 -18.24
N PHE A 212 10.24 14.10 -17.18
CA PHE A 212 10.94 13.72 -15.97
C PHE A 212 10.21 12.58 -15.26
N ALA A 213 10.96 11.62 -14.70
CA ALA A 213 10.42 10.49 -13.95
C ALA A 213 9.42 9.65 -14.77
N GLU A 214 9.73 9.37 -16.00
CA GLU A 214 8.87 8.63 -16.92
C GLU A 214 8.93 7.13 -16.65
N ASP A 215 10.15 6.59 -16.54
CA ASP A 215 10.41 5.17 -16.35
C ASP A 215 10.85 4.85 -14.94
N LEU A 216 9.89 4.69 -14.08
CA LEU A 216 10.16 4.35 -12.69
C LEU A 216 10.54 2.86 -12.56
N LYS A 217 11.48 2.55 -11.65
CA LYS A 217 11.69 1.18 -11.15
C LYS A 217 10.54 0.73 -10.24
N GLU A 218 9.38 1.22 -10.51
CA GLU A 218 8.12 0.95 -9.86
C GLU A 218 7.14 0.42 -10.90
N GLY A 219 6.96 -0.90 -10.95
CA GLY A 219 6.19 -1.55 -11.99
C GLY A 219 4.70 -1.55 -11.72
N ILE A 220 4.15 -2.70 -11.36
CA ILE A 220 2.72 -2.93 -11.32
C ILE A 220 2.24 -2.97 -9.88
N ALA A 221 1.19 -2.20 -9.57
CA ALA A 221 0.54 -2.19 -8.27
C ALA A 221 -0.44 -3.36 -8.15
N PHE A 222 -0.33 -4.15 -7.08
CA PHE A 222 -1.27 -5.25 -6.83
C PHE A 222 -2.71 -4.76 -6.89
N ASN A 223 -3.01 -3.66 -6.20
CA ASN A 223 -4.34 -3.07 -6.08
C ASN A 223 -4.78 -2.25 -7.31
N LYS A 224 -4.23 -2.51 -8.47
CA LYS A 224 -4.61 -1.88 -9.76
C LYS A 224 -4.59 -2.88 -10.90
N SER A 225 -4.14 -4.11 -10.62
CA SER A 225 -3.85 -5.12 -11.64
C SER A 225 -4.93 -6.21 -11.74
N LEU A 226 -6.05 -6.11 -11.02
CA LEU A 226 -7.07 -7.16 -10.99
C LEU A 226 -8.13 -6.98 -12.08
N THR A 227 -8.92 -8.03 -12.31
CA THR A 227 -9.78 -8.13 -13.50
C THR A 227 -11.00 -7.21 -13.49
N TYR A 228 -11.51 -6.87 -12.29
CA TYR A 228 -12.71 -6.05 -12.22
C TYR A 228 -12.42 -4.62 -12.63
N LYS A 229 -13.03 -4.17 -13.73
CA LYS A 229 -12.77 -2.86 -14.35
C LYS A 229 -11.28 -2.57 -14.53
N PHE A 230 -10.53 -3.57 -14.99
CA PHE A 230 -9.10 -3.41 -15.21
C PHE A 230 -8.78 -2.11 -15.98
N PRO A 231 -7.98 -1.20 -15.42
CA PRO A 231 -7.73 0.11 -16.01
C PRO A 231 -6.63 0.01 -17.09
N VAL A 232 -7.03 -0.42 -18.27
CA VAL A 232 -6.15 -0.64 -19.42
C VAL A 232 -5.39 0.64 -19.76
N PHE A 233 -4.07 0.53 -19.94
CA PHE A 233 -3.16 1.64 -20.24
C PHE A 233 -2.97 2.69 -19.13
N GLU A 234 -3.53 2.45 -17.94
CA GLU A 234 -3.26 3.31 -16.80
C GLU A 234 -1.88 2.97 -16.17
N PRO A 235 -1.16 3.97 -15.67
CA PRO A 235 0.09 3.73 -14.93
C PRO A 235 -0.12 2.74 -13.79
N LEU A 236 0.85 1.87 -13.56
CA LEU A 236 0.85 0.83 -12.51
C LEU A 236 -0.15 -0.32 -12.70
N ALA A 237 -0.95 -0.35 -13.75
CA ALA A 237 -1.92 -1.42 -14.00
C ALA A 237 -1.29 -2.65 -14.69
N GLY A 238 -0.32 -2.42 -15.55
CA GLY A 238 0.26 -3.42 -16.45
C GLY A 238 -0.52 -3.56 -17.74
N ASP A 239 0.02 -4.36 -18.68
CA ASP A 239 -0.56 -4.53 -20.02
C ASP A 239 -1.85 -5.34 -20.02
N ILE A 240 -1.93 -6.33 -19.13
CA ILE A 240 -3.09 -7.20 -18.96
C ILE A 240 -3.37 -7.45 -17.48
N ALA A 241 -4.63 -7.68 -17.16
CA ALA A 241 -5.03 -8.01 -15.79
C ALA A 241 -4.35 -9.27 -15.29
N VAL A 242 -3.96 -9.28 -14.00
CA VAL A 242 -3.36 -10.44 -13.32
C VAL A 242 -2.09 -10.95 -14.00
N SER A 243 -1.33 -10.05 -14.60
CA SER A 243 -0.06 -10.40 -15.28
C SER A 243 1.04 -10.80 -14.32
N GLN A 244 0.97 -10.35 -13.07
CA GLN A 244 2.03 -10.53 -12.09
C GLN A 244 1.93 -11.87 -11.34
N LYS A 245 3.09 -12.46 -11.01
CA LYS A 245 3.19 -13.74 -10.29
C LYS A 245 2.43 -13.70 -8.96
N GLU A 246 2.59 -12.60 -8.20
CA GLU A 246 1.92 -12.39 -6.91
C GLU A 246 0.40 -12.30 -7.05
N SER A 247 -0.09 -11.51 -8.00
CA SER A 247 -1.53 -11.39 -8.25
C SER A 247 -2.13 -12.76 -8.61
N ARG A 248 -1.49 -13.47 -9.56
CA ARG A 248 -1.94 -14.80 -9.98
C ARG A 248 -1.95 -15.80 -8.83
N ALA A 249 -0.84 -15.91 -8.09
CA ALA A 249 -0.73 -16.88 -7.02
C ALA A 249 -1.73 -16.65 -5.88
N VAL A 250 -2.03 -15.39 -5.57
CA VAL A 250 -3.04 -15.04 -4.56
C VAL A 250 -4.45 -15.41 -5.05
N LEU A 251 -4.79 -15.06 -6.29
CA LEU A 251 -6.10 -15.36 -6.84
C LEU A 251 -6.31 -16.87 -7.02
N ASP A 252 -5.33 -17.58 -7.58
CA ASP A 252 -5.39 -19.05 -7.73
C ASP A 252 -5.60 -19.72 -6.36
N TYR A 253 -4.85 -19.30 -5.35
CA TYR A 253 -5.03 -19.81 -3.99
C TYR A 253 -6.43 -19.52 -3.42
N LEU A 254 -6.96 -18.31 -3.62
CA LEU A 254 -8.29 -17.93 -3.13
C LEU A 254 -9.40 -18.74 -3.82
N PHE A 255 -9.29 -19.00 -5.12
CA PHE A 255 -10.26 -19.82 -5.86
C PHE A 255 -10.27 -21.28 -5.42
N GLU A 256 -9.17 -21.79 -4.87
CA GLU A 256 -9.12 -23.14 -4.29
C GLU A 256 -9.84 -23.24 -2.93
N GLN A 257 -10.06 -22.11 -2.25
CA GLN A 257 -10.66 -22.09 -0.89
C GLN A 257 -12.17 -21.88 -0.95
N TRP A 258 -12.91 -22.93 -1.23
CA TRP A 258 -14.37 -22.93 -1.38
C TRP A 258 -15.15 -22.53 -0.12
N ASN A 259 -14.52 -22.50 1.05
CA ASN A 259 -15.14 -22.21 2.35
C ASN A 259 -15.08 -20.72 2.74
N ILE A 260 -14.47 -19.85 1.96
CA ILE A 260 -14.45 -18.41 2.21
C ILE A 260 -15.81 -17.81 1.91
N PHE A 261 -16.42 -17.18 2.92
CA PHE A 261 -17.70 -16.50 2.79
C PHE A 261 -17.65 -14.98 2.99
N ALA A 262 -16.52 -14.47 3.49
CA ALA A 262 -16.32 -13.03 3.70
C ALA A 262 -14.86 -12.62 3.53
N PHE A 263 -14.66 -11.38 3.11
CA PHE A 263 -13.37 -10.73 3.02
C PHE A 263 -13.33 -9.52 3.96
N VAL A 264 -12.20 -9.35 4.63
CA VAL A 264 -11.86 -8.15 5.42
C VAL A 264 -10.54 -7.60 4.90
N THR A 265 -10.55 -6.37 4.41
CA THR A 265 -9.35 -5.72 3.89
C THR A 265 -8.93 -4.58 4.80
N PHE A 266 -7.72 -4.62 5.30
CA PHE A 266 -7.10 -3.46 5.96
C PHE A 266 -6.54 -2.54 4.88
N SER A 267 -7.23 -1.42 4.64
CA SER A 267 -6.85 -0.46 3.61
C SER A 267 -7.28 0.97 4.03
N PRO A 268 -6.83 2.01 3.33
CA PRO A 268 -7.32 3.37 3.56
C PRO A 268 -8.81 3.57 3.25
N ALA A 269 -9.41 2.67 2.45
CA ALA A 269 -10.82 2.76 2.09
C ALA A 269 -11.72 2.37 3.28
N ASN A 270 -12.71 3.20 3.56
CA ASN A 270 -13.65 2.99 4.67
C ASN A 270 -15.02 2.56 4.15
N ASN A 271 -15.31 1.28 4.21
CA ASN A 271 -16.62 0.71 3.88
C ASN A 271 -17.32 0.07 5.08
N LEU A 272 -16.65 -0.04 6.23
CA LEU A 272 -17.24 -0.58 7.45
C LEU A 272 -18.10 0.45 8.18
N SER A 273 -17.63 1.69 8.37
CA SER A 273 -18.43 2.72 9.04
C SER A 273 -19.55 3.28 8.15
N SER A 274 -19.38 3.21 6.83
CA SER A 274 -20.35 3.66 5.83
C SER A 274 -20.62 2.52 4.85
N PRO A 275 -21.63 1.70 5.08
CA PRO A 275 -21.86 0.49 4.30
C PRO A 275 -22.22 0.84 2.85
N LEU A 276 -21.81 -0.02 1.93
CA LEU A 276 -22.20 0.07 0.54
C LEU A 276 -23.72 -0.03 0.41
N LYS A 277 -24.28 0.73 -0.53
CA LYS A 277 -25.70 0.76 -0.82
C LYS A 277 -25.99 0.13 -2.18
N PHE A 278 -27.10 -0.58 -2.27
CA PHE A 278 -27.62 -1.06 -3.53
C PHE A 278 -28.01 0.11 -4.44
N ASN A 279 -27.64 0.01 -5.71
CA ASN A 279 -28.02 0.95 -6.76
C ASN A 279 -28.63 0.18 -7.92
N GLY A 280 -29.95 0.27 -8.11
CA GLY A 280 -30.67 -0.49 -9.13
C GLY A 280 -30.27 -0.14 -10.57
N SER A 281 -29.75 1.05 -10.85
CA SER A 281 -29.24 1.40 -12.18
C SER A 281 -27.92 0.73 -12.46
N ASP A 282 -27.02 0.69 -11.48
CA ASP A 282 -25.70 0.07 -11.58
C ASP A 282 -25.78 -1.46 -11.58
N ALA A 283 -26.79 -2.03 -10.91
CA ALA A 283 -27.06 -3.47 -10.91
C ALA A 283 -27.55 -3.99 -12.28
N ARG A 284 -28.07 -3.12 -13.16
CA ARG A 284 -28.56 -3.46 -14.50
C ARG A 284 -27.53 -3.21 -15.62
N LYS A 285 -26.38 -2.69 -15.30
CA LYS A 285 -25.31 -2.50 -16.28
C LYS A 285 -24.71 -3.85 -16.70
N ARG A 286 -24.16 -3.92 -17.90
CA ARG A 286 -23.43 -5.10 -18.38
C ARG A 286 -22.31 -5.51 -17.43
N VAL A 287 -21.57 -4.55 -16.90
CA VAL A 287 -20.66 -4.72 -15.79
C VAL A 287 -21.38 -4.23 -14.54
N VAL A 288 -21.74 -5.15 -13.67
CA VAL A 288 -22.45 -4.83 -12.42
C VAL A 288 -21.47 -4.12 -11.49
N THR A 289 -21.83 -2.92 -11.03
CA THR A 289 -21.00 -2.09 -10.15
C THR A 289 -21.68 -1.81 -8.81
N SER A 290 -22.89 -2.35 -8.59
CA SER A 290 -23.61 -2.27 -7.33
C SER A 290 -23.46 -3.57 -6.54
N ILE A 291 -23.53 -3.48 -5.22
CA ILE A 291 -23.77 -4.67 -4.39
C ILE A 291 -25.16 -5.26 -4.71
N LEU A 292 -25.35 -6.52 -4.40
CA LEU A 292 -26.66 -7.15 -4.52
C LEU A 292 -27.64 -6.57 -3.49
N GLU A 293 -28.89 -6.42 -3.87
CA GLU A 293 -29.92 -5.86 -2.97
C GLU A 293 -30.04 -6.64 -1.66
N LYS A 294 -29.97 -7.98 -1.73
CA LYS A 294 -30.01 -8.86 -0.55
C LYS A 294 -28.83 -8.64 0.40
N ASP A 295 -27.68 -8.20 -0.10
CA ASP A 295 -26.47 -8.03 0.71
C ASP A 295 -26.43 -6.66 1.40
N GLN A 296 -27.25 -5.70 0.97
CA GLN A 296 -27.35 -4.38 1.60
C GLN A 296 -27.73 -4.48 3.08
N THR A 297 -28.67 -5.34 3.43
CA THR A 297 -29.10 -5.52 4.82
C THR A 297 -27.99 -6.09 5.68
N LEU A 298 -27.24 -7.06 5.17
CA LEU A 298 -26.11 -7.66 5.87
C LEU A 298 -24.98 -6.63 6.06
N ASN A 299 -24.63 -5.89 5.00
CA ASN A 299 -23.63 -4.81 5.08
C ASN A 299 -24.02 -3.74 6.11
N ALA A 300 -25.29 -3.33 6.13
CA ALA A 300 -25.79 -2.36 7.10
C ALA A 300 -25.71 -2.89 8.55
N MET A 301 -26.02 -4.17 8.77
CA MET A 301 -25.92 -4.81 10.08
C MET A 301 -24.46 -4.87 10.57
N VAL A 302 -23.52 -5.27 9.70
CA VAL A 302 -22.09 -5.32 10.03
C VAL A 302 -21.59 -3.92 10.37
N SER A 303 -21.94 -2.92 9.59
CA SER A 303 -21.59 -1.52 9.83
C SER A 303 -22.13 -0.99 11.16
N ASP A 304 -23.37 -1.34 11.50
CA ASP A 304 -24.00 -0.93 12.78
C ASP A 304 -23.26 -1.55 13.97
N ILE A 305 -22.90 -2.82 13.90
CA ILE A 305 -22.08 -3.49 14.92
C ILE A 305 -20.70 -2.81 15.05
N TYR A 306 -20.04 -2.58 13.93
CA TYR A 306 -18.74 -1.89 13.90
C TYR A 306 -18.82 -0.52 14.57
N ASN A 307 -19.78 0.33 14.16
CA ASN A 307 -19.96 1.67 14.69
C ASN A 307 -20.33 1.71 16.17
N LYS A 308 -20.96 0.67 16.70
CA LYS A 308 -21.24 0.51 18.12
C LYS A 308 -20.02 0.06 18.93
N THR A 309 -19.12 -0.68 18.30
CA THR A 309 -17.94 -1.28 18.96
C THR A 309 -16.78 -0.30 19.02
N VAL A 310 -16.62 0.54 17.98
CA VAL A 310 -15.51 1.50 17.88
C VAL A 310 -15.77 2.72 18.75
N SER A 311 -14.81 3.07 19.59
CA SER A 311 -14.92 4.20 20.53
C SER A 311 -14.81 5.57 19.82
N GLN A 312 -14.00 5.64 18.76
CA GLN A 312 -13.81 6.86 17.97
C GLN A 312 -14.78 6.90 16.79
N LYS A 313 -15.58 7.95 16.70
CA LYS A 313 -16.64 8.09 15.69
C LYS A 313 -16.35 9.08 14.57
N ALA A 314 -15.20 9.76 14.62
CA ALA A 314 -14.77 10.68 13.56
C ALA A 314 -13.97 9.94 12.51
N PHE A 315 -14.66 9.41 11.50
CA PHE A 315 -14.04 8.78 10.35
C PHE A 315 -13.98 9.77 9.19
N GLN A 316 -12.79 9.93 8.61
CA GLN A 316 -12.71 10.56 7.30
C GLN A 316 -13.32 9.62 6.27
N GLN A 317 -14.17 10.16 5.41
CA GLN A 317 -14.60 9.43 4.23
C GLN A 317 -13.42 9.38 3.25
N THR A 318 -12.97 8.18 2.97
CA THR A 318 -11.96 7.92 1.95
C THR A 318 -12.63 7.34 0.71
N ASN A 319 -11.94 7.37 -0.42
CA ASN A 319 -12.43 6.79 -1.66
C ASN A 319 -12.75 5.31 -1.48
N GLN A 320 -13.86 4.87 -2.08
CA GLN A 320 -14.35 3.50 -1.99
C GLN A 320 -13.72 2.59 -3.04
N GLY A 321 -12.40 2.59 -3.13
CA GLY A 321 -11.69 1.76 -4.09
C GLY A 321 -11.55 2.41 -5.47
N THR A 322 -10.71 1.80 -6.28
CA THR A 322 -10.37 2.23 -7.64
C THR A 322 -10.56 1.07 -8.60
N ASP A 323 -10.62 1.35 -9.88
CA ASP A 323 -10.73 0.31 -10.92
C ASP A 323 -9.52 -0.64 -10.85
N GLY A 324 -9.77 -1.95 -10.92
CA GLY A 324 -8.76 -2.99 -10.78
C GLY A 324 -8.36 -3.33 -9.34
N ASP A 325 -9.04 -2.80 -8.32
CA ASP A 325 -8.70 -3.04 -6.93
C ASP A 325 -9.19 -4.40 -6.38
N PHE A 326 -8.57 -4.83 -5.28
CA PHE A 326 -8.87 -6.10 -4.65
C PHE A 326 -10.29 -6.13 -4.04
N PHE A 327 -10.73 -5.03 -3.44
CA PHE A 327 -12.02 -4.99 -2.76
C PHE A 327 -13.19 -5.20 -3.73
N GLN A 328 -13.16 -4.49 -4.86
CA GLN A 328 -14.19 -4.65 -5.90
C GLN A 328 -14.10 -6.00 -6.61
N TRP A 329 -12.88 -6.54 -6.76
CA TRP A 329 -12.68 -7.86 -7.34
C TRP A 329 -13.21 -8.98 -6.42
N ALA A 330 -13.03 -8.88 -5.11
CA ALA A 330 -13.40 -9.90 -4.14
C ALA A 330 -14.91 -9.99 -3.91
N TYR A 331 -15.67 -8.94 -4.23
CA TYR A 331 -17.12 -8.92 -4.17
C TYR A 331 -17.73 -9.53 -5.43
#